data_c736dbbe4553adb75fd3e3f624dc2a9a
#
_entry.id   c736dbbe4553adb75fd3e3f624dc2a9a
#
_cell.length_a   1.000
_cell.length_b   1.000
_cell.length_c   1.000
_cell.angle_alpha   90.00
_cell.angle_beta   90.00
_cell.angle_gamma   90.00
#
_symmetry.space_group_name_H-M   'P 1'
#
loop_
_entity.id
_entity.type
_entity.pdbx_description
1 polymer ?
#
loop_
_entity_poly.entity_id
_entity_poly.type
_entity_poly.pdbx_seq_one_letter_code
_entity_poly.pdbx_strand_id
1 'polypeptide(L)'
;MIFESLASSSHGNAYIVSDGDTRILIECGVSHKQLQKLSSFSLSDIKACLVSHEHKDHAKCVDDLIRRGIEVYMSYGTAQALETDAVMLIEHMEQFNVGSLDIVPFSTFHDAAEPLGFLIKSRVDGDVLAFATDTVNLRYKFPDLNILAIEANYDREILDRCEKMPEKVRHRITNSHMEIDTLCDYLRSLDLSKCREIHLLHLSDATSREWQFINKVTEAVPPGIEVTACQK
;
A
#
# COMPACT_ATOMS: atom_id res chain seq x y z
N MET A 1 -6.89 9.49 12.33
CA MET A 1 -5.72 8.81 11.72
C MET A 1 -5.20 9.61 10.54
N ILE A 2 -3.89 9.59 10.28
CA ILE A 2 -3.22 10.28 9.15
C ILE A 2 -2.48 9.22 8.34
N PHE A 3 -2.61 9.29 7.01
CA PHE A 3 -1.82 8.54 6.05
C PHE A 3 -0.90 9.50 5.29
N GLU A 4 0.40 9.22 5.23
CA GLU A 4 1.41 10.04 4.57
C GLU A 4 2.23 9.19 3.60
N SER A 5 2.27 9.57 2.33
CA SER A 5 3.13 8.92 1.34
C SER A 5 4.51 9.55 1.35
N LEU A 6 5.53 8.74 1.61
CA LEU A 6 6.94 9.15 1.49
C LEU A 6 7.51 8.82 0.10
N ALA A 7 7.09 7.70 -0.47
CA ALA A 7 7.45 7.26 -1.81
C ALA A 7 6.40 6.25 -2.30
N SER A 8 6.04 6.31 -3.58
CA SER A 8 5.04 5.42 -4.19
C SER A 8 5.35 5.22 -5.68
N SER A 9 6.12 4.19 -6.01
CA SER A 9 6.47 3.83 -7.39
C SER A 9 7.19 2.48 -7.46
N SER A 10 7.40 1.96 -8.67
CA SER A 10 8.26 0.78 -8.91
C SER A 10 9.74 0.97 -8.55
N HIS A 11 10.16 2.16 -8.09
CA HIS A 11 11.50 2.44 -7.60
C HIS A 11 11.62 2.35 -6.08
N GLY A 12 10.48 2.37 -5.39
CA GLY A 12 10.40 2.20 -3.94
C GLY A 12 9.13 2.77 -3.35
N ASN A 13 8.60 2.05 -2.37
CA ASN A 13 7.38 2.34 -1.66
C ASN A 13 7.68 2.52 -0.17
N ALA A 14 7.12 3.56 0.45
CA ALA A 14 7.21 3.80 1.88
C ALA A 14 6.10 4.77 2.30
N TYR A 15 5.34 4.40 3.33
CA TYR A 15 4.19 5.17 3.81
C TYR A 15 4.18 5.21 5.32
N ILE A 16 3.68 6.30 5.89
CA ILE A 16 3.51 6.44 7.35
C ILE A 16 2.01 6.45 7.67
N VAL A 17 1.66 5.71 8.71
CA VAL A 17 0.34 5.76 9.35
C VAL A 17 0.51 6.19 10.80
N SER A 18 -0.26 7.16 11.25
CA SER A 18 -0.24 7.64 12.62
C SER A 18 -1.64 8.02 13.11
N ASP A 19 -1.95 7.67 14.35
CA ASP A 19 -3.16 8.11 15.05
C ASP A 19 -2.86 9.15 16.16
N GLY A 20 -1.62 9.66 16.17
CA GLY A 20 -1.14 10.61 17.18
C GLY A 20 -0.48 9.95 18.40
N ASP A 21 -0.80 8.71 18.73
CA ASP A 21 -0.18 7.92 19.80
C ASP A 21 0.80 6.88 19.25
N THR A 22 0.43 6.23 18.16
CA THR A 22 1.25 5.24 17.49
C THR A 22 1.57 5.69 16.06
N ARG A 23 2.83 5.49 15.66
CA ARG A 23 3.33 5.74 14.31
C ARG A 23 3.99 4.49 13.76
N ILE A 24 3.53 4.03 12.61
CA ILE A 24 4.08 2.87 11.91
C ILE A 24 4.50 3.23 10.49
N LEU A 25 5.41 2.45 9.96
CA LEU A 25 5.78 2.45 8.55
C LEU A 25 5.03 1.33 7.84
N ILE A 26 4.51 1.56 6.65
CA ILE A 26 4.09 0.52 5.71
C ILE A 26 5.03 0.60 4.52
N GLU A 27 5.64 -0.51 4.17
CA GLU A 27 6.70 -0.66 3.19
C GLU A 27 8.01 0.06 3.55
N CYS A 28 9.10 -0.53 3.12
CA CYS A 28 10.45 0.02 3.28
C CYS A 28 11.30 -0.20 2.01
N GLY A 29 10.67 0.02 0.84
CA GLY A 29 11.23 -0.23 -0.49
C GLY A 29 12.25 0.77 -0.98
N VAL A 30 12.56 1.80 -0.20
CA VAL A 30 13.61 2.79 -0.50
C VAL A 30 14.89 2.50 0.29
N SER A 31 16.03 3.09 -0.09
CA SER A 31 17.22 2.93 0.72
C SER A 31 17.04 3.60 2.09
N HIS A 32 17.67 3.06 3.13
CA HIS A 32 17.61 3.62 4.49
C HIS A 32 17.93 5.13 4.52
N LYS A 33 18.94 5.58 3.75
CA LYS A 33 19.30 7.00 3.64
C LYS A 33 18.16 7.84 3.03
N GLN A 34 17.47 7.31 2.04
CA GLN A 34 16.28 7.98 1.47
C GLN A 34 15.13 8.00 2.47
N LEU A 35 14.86 6.87 3.14
CA LEU A 35 13.83 6.78 4.16
C LEU A 35 14.04 7.80 5.28
N GLN A 36 15.27 7.95 5.79
CA GLN A 36 15.60 8.97 6.78
C GLN A 36 15.30 10.39 6.29
N LYS A 37 15.65 10.71 5.04
CA LYS A 37 15.38 12.05 4.47
C LYS A 37 13.88 12.30 4.31
N LEU A 38 13.19 11.34 3.74
CA LEU A 38 11.74 11.44 3.45
C LEU A 38 10.90 11.55 4.74
N SER A 39 11.30 10.82 5.79
CA SER A 39 10.66 10.91 7.11
C SER A 39 11.16 12.09 7.97
N SER A 40 11.87 13.05 7.38
CA SER A 40 12.46 14.20 8.12
C SER A 40 13.29 13.76 9.32
N PHE A 41 14.00 12.63 9.20
CA PHE A 41 14.85 12.01 10.24
C PHE A 41 14.09 11.55 11.50
N SER A 42 12.78 11.37 11.44
CA SER A 42 11.92 10.94 12.55
C SER A 42 11.64 9.43 12.58
N LEU A 43 12.61 8.59 12.14
CA LEU A 43 12.47 7.12 12.20
C LEU A 43 12.49 6.58 13.63
N SER A 44 13.02 7.33 14.60
CA SER A 44 13.03 6.94 16.03
C SER A 44 11.63 6.77 16.61
N ASP A 45 10.64 7.41 16.01
CA ASP A 45 9.25 7.39 16.50
C ASP A 45 8.42 6.27 15.86
N ILE A 46 9.00 5.55 14.88
CA ILE A 46 8.36 4.40 14.23
C ILE A 46 8.42 3.20 15.16
N LYS A 47 7.25 2.71 15.58
CA LYS A 47 7.14 1.52 16.44
C LYS A 47 7.31 0.22 15.67
N ALA A 48 6.82 0.16 14.43
CA ALA A 48 6.87 -1.03 13.60
C ALA A 48 6.90 -0.69 12.11
N CYS A 49 7.32 -1.66 11.29
CA CYS A 49 7.19 -1.63 9.85
C CYS A 49 6.36 -2.84 9.39
N LEU A 50 5.32 -2.60 8.59
CA LEU A 50 4.54 -3.64 7.92
C LEU A 50 5.05 -3.80 6.49
N VAL A 51 5.39 -5.01 6.07
CA VAL A 51 5.85 -5.30 4.70
C VAL A 51 4.83 -6.19 4.02
N SER A 52 4.32 -5.74 2.87
CA SER A 52 3.30 -6.47 2.13
C SER A 52 3.84 -7.72 1.44
N HIS A 53 5.03 -7.64 0.83
CA HIS A 53 5.67 -8.73 0.11
C HIS A 53 7.17 -8.46 -0.13
N GLU A 54 7.89 -9.46 -0.67
CA GLU A 54 9.35 -9.51 -0.77
C GLU A 54 9.98 -8.67 -1.88
N HIS A 55 9.24 -8.08 -2.81
CA HIS A 55 9.84 -7.31 -3.90
C HIS A 55 10.67 -6.14 -3.38
N LYS A 56 11.79 -5.86 -4.06
CA LYS A 56 12.80 -4.88 -3.59
C LYS A 56 12.27 -3.47 -3.42
N ASP A 57 11.28 -3.09 -4.17
CA ASP A 57 10.61 -1.79 -4.07
C ASP A 57 9.60 -1.73 -2.91
N HIS A 58 9.45 -2.81 -2.13
CA HIS A 58 8.67 -2.90 -0.89
C HIS A 58 9.52 -3.24 0.35
N ALA A 59 10.55 -4.08 0.19
CA ALA A 59 11.29 -4.66 1.32
C ALA A 59 12.79 -4.29 1.36
N LYS A 60 13.25 -3.32 0.58
CA LYS A 60 14.68 -3.01 0.33
C LYS A 60 15.50 -2.75 1.58
N CYS A 61 14.96 -2.13 2.61
CA CYS A 61 15.73 -1.80 3.82
C CYS A 61 15.26 -2.54 5.08
N VAL A 62 14.62 -3.70 4.93
CA VAL A 62 14.18 -4.57 6.04
C VAL A 62 15.33 -4.80 7.05
N ASP A 63 16.50 -5.25 6.60
CA ASP A 63 17.66 -5.51 7.46
C ASP A 63 18.14 -4.25 8.19
N ASP A 64 18.04 -3.08 7.57
CA ASP A 64 18.43 -1.82 8.20
C ASP A 64 17.48 -1.44 9.33
N LEU A 65 16.18 -1.72 9.20
CA LEU A 65 15.17 -1.49 10.23
C LEU A 65 15.36 -2.47 11.39
N ILE A 66 15.54 -3.75 11.12
CA ILE A 66 15.81 -4.80 12.12
C ILE A 66 17.05 -4.43 12.96
N ARG A 67 18.17 -4.07 12.31
CA ARG A 67 19.39 -3.64 13.01
C ARG A 67 19.20 -2.41 13.91
N ARG A 68 18.16 -1.63 13.68
CA ARG A 68 17.82 -0.46 14.51
C ARG A 68 16.79 -0.75 15.59
N GLY A 69 16.37 -2.01 15.71
CA GLY A 69 15.39 -2.45 16.72
C GLY A 69 13.95 -2.07 16.38
N ILE A 70 13.65 -1.74 15.11
CA ILE A 70 12.28 -1.56 14.65
C ILE A 70 11.71 -2.94 14.34
N GLU A 71 10.59 -3.28 14.95
CA GLU A 71 9.89 -4.54 14.66
C GLU A 71 9.36 -4.53 13.22
N VAL A 72 9.66 -5.58 12.46
CA VAL A 72 9.19 -5.73 11.09
C VAL A 72 8.22 -6.91 11.03
N TYR A 73 7.01 -6.64 10.53
CA TYR A 73 5.93 -7.60 10.40
C TYR A 73 5.72 -7.98 8.95
N MET A 74 5.66 -9.29 8.65
CA MET A 74 5.41 -9.82 7.31
C MET A 74 4.87 -11.24 7.36
N SER A 75 4.35 -11.75 6.23
CA SER A 75 3.94 -13.13 6.10
C SER A 75 5.12 -14.10 6.16
N TYR A 76 4.86 -15.37 6.44
CA TYR A 76 5.87 -16.42 6.42
C TYR A 76 6.50 -16.56 5.02
N GLY A 77 5.68 -16.54 3.95
CA GLY A 77 6.19 -16.62 2.58
C GLY A 77 7.12 -15.47 2.22
N THR A 78 6.77 -14.24 2.63
CA THR A 78 7.62 -13.06 2.44
C THR A 78 8.95 -13.19 3.21
N ALA A 79 8.90 -13.63 4.48
CA ALA A 79 10.11 -13.84 5.29
C ALA A 79 11.04 -14.89 4.70
N GLN A 80 10.48 -16.01 4.22
CA GLN A 80 11.26 -17.03 3.51
C GLN A 80 11.90 -16.52 2.23
N ALA A 81 11.16 -15.77 1.41
CA ALA A 81 11.68 -15.23 0.16
C ALA A 81 12.79 -14.17 0.38
N LEU A 82 12.77 -13.46 1.52
CA LEU A 82 13.81 -12.53 1.95
C LEU A 82 14.96 -13.18 2.72
N GLU A 83 14.87 -14.51 2.99
CA GLU A 83 15.85 -15.25 3.78
C GLU A 83 16.10 -14.62 5.16
N THR A 84 15.03 -14.14 5.84
CA THR A 84 15.11 -13.49 7.16
C THR A 84 14.24 -14.22 8.19
N ASP A 85 14.75 -14.31 9.43
CA ASP A 85 14.04 -14.90 10.59
C ASP A 85 13.84 -13.90 11.75
N ALA A 86 14.47 -12.74 11.66
CA ALA A 86 14.41 -11.70 12.69
C ALA A 86 13.20 -10.77 12.54
N VAL A 87 12.02 -11.32 12.23
CA VAL A 87 10.77 -10.59 11.96
C VAL A 87 9.61 -11.17 12.77
N MET A 88 8.55 -10.40 12.89
CA MET A 88 7.28 -10.82 13.47
C MET A 88 6.42 -11.42 12.34
N LEU A 89 6.12 -12.70 12.42
CA LEU A 89 5.27 -13.37 11.44
C LEU A 89 3.81 -13.05 11.72
N ILE A 90 3.09 -12.73 10.65
CA ILE A 90 1.64 -12.43 10.67
C ILE A 90 0.92 -13.28 9.63
N GLU A 91 -0.33 -13.63 9.93
CA GLU A 91 -1.14 -14.51 9.09
C GLU A 91 -2.39 -13.81 8.58
N HIS A 92 -2.85 -14.24 7.41
CA HIS A 92 -4.09 -13.78 6.81
C HIS A 92 -5.27 -13.86 7.79
N MET A 93 -6.01 -12.74 7.96
CA MET A 93 -7.18 -12.59 8.84
C MET A 93 -6.91 -12.81 10.34
N GLU A 94 -5.66 -12.94 10.78
CA GLU A 94 -5.31 -12.97 12.18
C GLU A 94 -4.99 -11.56 12.69
N GLN A 95 -5.82 -11.06 13.61
CA GLN A 95 -5.63 -9.72 14.16
C GLN A 95 -4.45 -9.69 15.12
N PHE A 96 -3.61 -8.68 14.97
CA PHE A 96 -2.58 -8.31 15.94
C PHE A 96 -2.64 -6.80 16.24
N ASN A 97 -1.81 -6.31 17.14
CA ASN A 97 -1.78 -4.90 17.48
C ASN A 97 -0.35 -4.36 17.61
N VAL A 98 -0.21 -3.09 17.23
CA VAL A 98 1.01 -2.29 17.43
C VAL A 98 0.59 -0.99 18.12
N GLY A 99 1.01 -0.81 19.36
CA GLY A 99 0.59 0.36 20.15
C GLY A 99 -0.93 0.49 20.22
N SER A 100 -1.48 1.61 19.75
CA SER A 100 -2.92 1.91 19.69
C SER A 100 -3.62 1.40 18.43
N LEU A 101 -2.91 0.76 17.50
CA LEU A 101 -3.45 0.29 16.24
C LEU A 101 -3.78 -1.20 16.29
N ASP A 102 -5.01 -1.57 15.95
CA ASP A 102 -5.43 -2.94 15.67
C ASP A 102 -5.30 -3.21 14.18
N ILE A 103 -4.62 -4.29 13.80
CA ILE A 103 -4.23 -4.56 12.41
C ILE A 103 -4.70 -5.96 12.02
N VAL A 104 -5.38 -6.06 10.89
CA VAL A 104 -5.80 -7.33 10.28
C VAL A 104 -5.18 -7.44 8.89
N PRO A 105 -4.21 -8.36 8.67
CA PRO A 105 -3.68 -8.63 7.35
C PRO A 105 -4.72 -9.36 6.49
N PHE A 106 -4.76 -9.04 5.19
CA PHE A 106 -5.57 -9.77 4.22
C PHE A 106 -4.77 -10.07 2.96
N SER A 107 -5.05 -11.18 2.30
CA SER A 107 -4.33 -11.57 1.08
C SER A 107 -4.63 -10.64 -0.08
N THR A 108 -3.61 -10.32 -0.88
CA THR A 108 -3.72 -9.63 -2.17
C THR A 108 -3.40 -10.59 -3.32
N PHE A 109 -3.62 -10.15 -4.57
CA PHE A 109 -3.43 -10.99 -5.77
C PHE A 109 -2.25 -10.42 -6.59
N HIS A 110 -1.06 -10.87 -6.25
CA HIS A 110 0.19 -10.42 -6.86
C HIS A 110 1.14 -11.60 -7.13
N ASP A 111 2.15 -11.43 -7.99
CA ASP A 111 3.19 -12.42 -8.29
C ASP A 111 4.30 -12.44 -7.21
N ALA A 112 3.90 -12.66 -5.97
CA ALA A 112 4.75 -12.73 -4.78
C ALA A 112 4.45 -14.00 -3.96
N ALA A 113 5.32 -14.34 -3.01
CA ALA A 113 5.23 -15.59 -2.26
C ALA A 113 3.96 -15.69 -1.38
N GLU A 114 3.66 -14.62 -0.63
CA GLU A 114 2.46 -14.55 0.23
C GLU A 114 2.10 -13.06 0.48
N PRO A 115 1.57 -12.37 -0.54
CA PRO A 115 1.36 -10.93 -0.47
C PRO A 115 0.15 -10.56 0.39
N LEU A 116 0.32 -9.49 1.19
CA LEU A 116 -0.67 -9.00 2.14
C LEU A 116 -1.01 -7.52 1.92
N GLY A 117 -2.27 -7.18 2.17
CA GLY A 117 -2.74 -5.84 2.49
C GLY A 117 -3.07 -5.73 3.98
N PHE A 118 -3.38 -4.53 4.46
CA PHE A 118 -3.59 -4.27 5.88
C PHE A 118 -4.87 -3.46 6.11
N LEU A 119 -5.76 -3.97 6.97
CA LEU A 119 -6.85 -3.19 7.55
C LEU A 119 -6.41 -2.73 8.93
N ILE A 120 -6.37 -1.42 9.15
CA ILE A 120 -5.83 -0.80 10.36
C ILE A 120 -6.92 0.03 11.02
N LYS A 121 -7.20 -0.26 12.30
CA LYS A 121 -8.15 0.49 13.10
C LYS A 121 -7.45 1.15 14.29
N SER A 122 -7.66 2.44 14.45
CA SER A 122 -7.16 3.18 15.60
C SER A 122 -8.11 3.02 16.80
N ARG A 123 -7.52 2.78 17.97
CA ARG A 123 -8.25 2.81 19.25
C ARG A 123 -8.33 4.21 19.86
N VAL A 124 -7.63 5.19 19.28
CA VAL A 124 -7.60 6.58 19.75
C VAL A 124 -8.79 7.36 19.19
N ASP A 125 -8.95 7.35 17.86
CA ASP A 125 -9.97 8.13 17.16
C ASP A 125 -11.07 7.27 16.49
N GLY A 126 -10.88 5.94 16.44
CA GLY A 126 -11.80 4.99 15.83
C GLY A 126 -11.71 4.90 14.31
N ASP A 127 -10.81 5.64 13.69
CA ASP A 127 -10.61 5.62 12.23
C ASP A 127 -10.17 4.24 11.73
N VAL A 128 -10.65 3.91 10.53
CA VAL A 128 -10.34 2.68 9.80
C VAL A 128 -9.66 3.03 8.49
N LEU A 129 -8.46 2.48 8.28
CA LEU A 129 -7.68 2.59 7.06
C LEU A 129 -7.52 1.21 6.43
N ALA A 130 -7.77 1.10 5.11
CA ALA A 130 -7.39 -0.07 4.33
C ALA A 130 -6.23 0.29 3.39
N PHE A 131 -5.18 -0.53 3.42
CA PHE A 131 -4.00 -0.41 2.57
C PHE A 131 -3.86 -1.65 1.70
N ALA A 132 -3.80 -1.46 0.38
CA ALA A 132 -3.56 -2.53 -0.58
C ALA A 132 -2.74 -2.00 -1.77
N THR A 133 -1.50 -2.42 -1.86
CA THR A 133 -0.64 -2.19 -3.02
C THR A 133 -0.43 -3.49 -3.78
N ASP A 134 0.04 -3.40 -5.00
CA ASP A 134 0.40 -4.55 -5.84
C ASP A 134 -0.64 -5.67 -5.81
N THR A 135 -1.77 -5.42 -6.45
CA THR A 135 -2.87 -6.38 -6.53
C THR A 135 -3.71 -6.17 -7.78
N VAL A 136 -4.01 -7.24 -8.49
CA VAL A 136 -4.87 -7.17 -9.70
C VAL A 136 -6.28 -6.71 -9.36
N ASN A 137 -6.79 -7.13 -8.21
CA ASN A 137 -8.12 -6.76 -7.71
C ASN A 137 -8.22 -6.92 -6.20
N LEU A 138 -9.32 -6.42 -5.61
CA LEU A 138 -9.67 -6.67 -4.21
C LEU A 138 -11.09 -7.24 -4.12
N ARG A 139 -11.27 -8.23 -3.21
CA ARG A 139 -12.57 -8.88 -2.98
C ARG A 139 -13.17 -8.54 -1.62
N TYR A 140 -12.38 -7.93 -0.74
CA TYR A 140 -12.81 -7.59 0.62
C TYR A 140 -13.64 -6.32 0.59
N LYS A 141 -14.63 -6.25 1.48
CA LYS A 141 -15.41 -5.05 1.78
C LYS A 141 -15.11 -4.65 3.21
N PHE A 142 -14.62 -3.45 3.38
CA PHE A 142 -14.19 -2.94 4.67
C PHE A 142 -15.31 -2.06 5.27
N PRO A 143 -15.90 -2.47 6.41
CA PRO A 143 -16.89 -1.64 7.09
C PRO A 143 -16.24 -0.40 7.70
N ASP A 144 -17.01 0.67 7.76
CA ASP A 144 -16.63 1.93 8.44
C ASP A 144 -15.34 2.59 7.91
N LEU A 145 -14.99 2.35 6.66
CA LEU A 145 -13.76 2.83 6.03
C LEU A 145 -13.69 4.36 6.02
N ASN A 146 -12.61 4.93 6.57
CA ASN A 146 -12.34 6.37 6.59
C ASN A 146 -11.26 6.77 5.60
N ILE A 147 -10.23 5.95 5.43
CA ILE A 147 -9.11 6.18 4.54
C ILE A 147 -8.87 4.92 3.71
N LEU A 148 -8.76 5.07 2.40
CA LEU A 148 -8.37 3.99 1.49
C LEU A 148 -7.08 4.35 0.77
N ALA A 149 -6.03 3.57 0.97
CA ALA A 149 -4.79 3.63 0.22
C ALA A 149 -4.69 2.39 -0.66
N ILE A 150 -4.86 2.57 -1.98
CA ILE A 150 -5.05 1.45 -2.90
C ILE A 150 -4.30 1.67 -4.21
N GLU A 151 -3.78 0.58 -4.79
CA GLU A 151 -3.11 0.61 -6.08
C GLU A 151 -4.02 1.14 -7.20
N ALA A 152 -3.42 1.98 -8.06
CA ALA A 152 -3.97 2.42 -9.35
C ALA A 152 -2.82 2.44 -10.36
N ASN A 153 -2.47 1.29 -10.94
CA ASN A 153 -1.20 1.17 -11.65
C ASN A 153 -1.27 1.61 -13.10
N TYR A 154 -2.26 1.14 -13.86
CA TYR A 154 -2.28 1.39 -15.30
C TYR A 154 -3.70 1.66 -15.84
N ASP A 155 -3.74 2.29 -17.01
CA ASP A 155 -4.92 2.43 -17.87
C ASP A 155 -4.74 1.53 -19.10
N ARG A 156 -5.74 0.72 -19.40
CA ARG A 156 -5.72 -0.25 -20.50
C ARG A 156 -5.47 0.42 -21.84
N GLU A 157 -6.12 1.56 -22.12
CA GLU A 157 -5.95 2.24 -23.40
C GLU A 157 -4.54 2.82 -23.56
N ILE A 158 -3.96 3.35 -22.48
CA ILE A 158 -2.59 3.85 -22.50
C ILE A 158 -1.62 2.69 -22.69
N LEU A 159 -1.82 1.58 -21.99
CA LEU A 159 -1.00 0.38 -22.10
C LEU A 159 -1.02 -0.15 -23.55
N ASP A 160 -2.20 -0.23 -24.18
CA ASP A 160 -2.36 -0.76 -25.53
C ASP A 160 -1.69 0.13 -26.60
N ARG A 161 -1.59 1.43 -26.35
CA ARG A 161 -0.87 2.39 -27.21
C ARG A 161 0.66 2.40 -27.01
N CYS A 162 1.17 1.72 -25.98
CA CYS A 162 2.61 1.62 -25.71
C CYS A 162 3.30 0.58 -26.63
N GLU A 163 3.43 0.88 -27.92
CA GLU A 163 4.00 -0.05 -28.94
C GLU A 163 5.39 -0.58 -28.59
N LYS A 164 6.21 0.21 -27.88
CA LYS A 164 7.60 -0.15 -27.50
C LYS A 164 7.68 -1.04 -26.27
N MET A 165 6.59 -1.30 -25.58
CA MET A 165 6.59 -2.13 -24.37
C MET A 165 6.66 -3.61 -24.73
N PRO A 166 7.67 -4.36 -24.21
CA PRO A 166 7.79 -5.79 -24.46
C PRO A 166 6.54 -6.56 -23.99
N GLU A 167 6.13 -7.56 -24.74
CA GLU A 167 4.94 -8.37 -24.42
C GLU A 167 4.99 -9.00 -23.02
N LYS A 168 6.16 -9.48 -22.58
CA LYS A 168 6.35 -10.01 -21.23
C LYS A 168 6.06 -8.97 -20.12
N VAL A 169 6.46 -7.71 -20.34
CA VAL A 169 6.20 -6.62 -19.39
C VAL A 169 4.73 -6.29 -19.38
N ARG A 170 4.09 -6.21 -20.54
CA ARG A 170 2.65 -5.98 -20.69
C ARG A 170 1.84 -7.08 -19.98
N HIS A 171 2.19 -8.35 -20.20
CA HIS A 171 1.55 -9.50 -19.55
C HIS A 171 1.72 -9.44 -18.02
N ARG A 172 2.93 -9.09 -17.52
CA ARG A 172 3.15 -8.91 -16.08
C ARG A 172 2.24 -7.82 -15.53
N ILE A 173 2.23 -6.62 -16.11
CA ILE A 173 1.39 -5.51 -15.66
C ILE A 173 -0.07 -5.96 -15.53
N THR A 174 -0.62 -6.60 -16.54
CA THR A 174 -2.05 -6.99 -16.55
C THR A 174 -2.40 -8.12 -15.59
N ASN A 175 -1.44 -8.91 -15.13
CA ASN A 175 -1.68 -10.03 -14.23
C ASN A 175 -1.21 -9.79 -12.78
N SER A 176 -0.54 -8.67 -12.51
CA SER A 176 0.04 -8.39 -11.20
C SER A 176 -0.41 -7.06 -10.61
N HIS A 177 -1.03 -6.18 -11.42
CA HIS A 177 -1.37 -4.82 -10.99
C HIS A 177 -2.79 -4.43 -11.34
N MET A 178 -3.33 -3.44 -10.61
CA MET A 178 -4.71 -2.97 -10.73
C MET A 178 -4.87 -1.96 -11.87
N GLU A 179 -5.77 -2.27 -12.77
CA GLU A 179 -6.25 -1.40 -13.83
C GLU A 179 -7.22 -0.36 -13.25
N ILE A 180 -7.18 0.88 -13.75
CA ILE A 180 -7.95 2.00 -13.20
C ILE A 180 -9.47 1.80 -13.25
N ASP A 181 -10.02 1.19 -14.31
CA ASP A 181 -11.46 0.93 -14.40
C ASP A 181 -11.88 -0.21 -13.47
N THR A 182 -11.01 -1.21 -13.26
CA THR A 182 -11.19 -2.26 -12.22
C THR A 182 -11.26 -1.64 -10.82
N LEU A 183 -10.39 -0.66 -10.53
CA LEU A 183 -10.46 0.10 -9.28
C LEU A 183 -11.77 0.86 -9.16
N CYS A 184 -12.19 1.59 -10.20
CA CYS A 184 -13.45 2.34 -10.18
C CYS A 184 -14.66 1.42 -9.92
N ASP A 185 -14.70 0.23 -10.51
CA ASP A 185 -15.78 -0.75 -10.29
C ASP A 185 -15.75 -1.29 -8.86
N TYR A 186 -14.56 -1.54 -8.31
CA TYR A 186 -14.41 -1.92 -6.91
C TYR A 186 -14.93 -0.83 -5.97
N LEU A 187 -14.55 0.43 -6.18
CA LEU A 187 -14.98 1.57 -5.36
C LEU A 187 -16.51 1.73 -5.37
N ARG A 188 -17.17 1.57 -6.52
CA ARG A 188 -18.65 1.59 -6.63
C ARG A 188 -19.34 0.48 -5.83
N SER A 189 -18.62 -0.60 -5.53
CA SER A 189 -19.13 -1.75 -4.77
C SER A 189 -19.00 -1.58 -3.25
N LEU A 190 -18.25 -0.57 -2.77
CA LEU A 190 -17.98 -0.31 -1.36
C LEU A 190 -19.03 0.60 -0.73
N ASP A 191 -19.25 0.45 0.58
CA ASP A 191 -19.86 1.50 1.40
C ASP A 191 -18.80 2.55 1.77
N LEU A 192 -18.83 3.67 1.06
CA LEU A 192 -17.90 4.79 1.26
C LEU A 192 -18.53 5.94 2.07
N SER A 193 -19.64 5.70 2.77
CA SER A 193 -20.38 6.73 3.51
C SER A 193 -19.57 7.44 4.60
N LYS A 194 -18.54 6.78 5.14
CA LYS A 194 -17.60 7.34 6.14
C LYS A 194 -16.23 7.67 5.56
N CYS A 195 -16.00 7.36 4.29
CA CYS A 195 -14.71 7.59 3.63
C CYS A 195 -14.50 9.08 3.37
N ARG A 196 -13.35 9.60 3.77
CA ARG A 196 -12.98 11.00 3.53
C ARG A 196 -11.77 11.15 2.61
N GLU A 197 -10.92 10.12 2.50
CA GLU A 197 -9.68 10.17 1.72
C GLU A 197 -9.48 8.87 0.95
N ILE A 198 -9.08 8.99 -0.33
CA ILE A 198 -8.61 7.89 -1.16
C ILE A 198 -7.25 8.27 -1.74
N HIS A 199 -6.24 7.46 -1.43
CA HIS A 199 -4.87 7.63 -1.89
C HIS A 199 -4.56 6.59 -2.95
N LEU A 200 -4.28 7.04 -4.18
CA LEU A 200 -3.90 6.18 -5.29
C LEU A 200 -2.41 5.88 -5.22
N LEU A 201 -2.07 4.61 -5.09
CA LEU A 201 -0.71 4.11 -4.89
C LEU A 201 -0.14 3.55 -6.19
N HIS A 202 1.20 3.47 -6.26
CA HIS A 202 1.95 2.67 -7.22
C HIS A 202 1.59 2.93 -8.70
N LEU A 203 1.39 4.20 -9.07
CA LEU A 203 1.09 4.60 -10.44
C LEU A 203 2.28 4.30 -11.36
N SER A 204 2.04 3.68 -12.50
CA SER A 204 3.07 3.40 -13.52
C SER A 204 3.47 4.68 -14.28
N ASP A 205 4.76 4.95 -14.42
CA ASP A 205 5.26 6.09 -15.20
C ASP A 205 4.86 6.05 -16.67
N ALA A 206 4.80 4.85 -17.24
CA ALA A 206 4.55 4.66 -18.66
C ALA A 206 3.06 4.57 -19.00
N THR A 207 2.26 3.99 -18.11
CA THR A 207 0.89 3.54 -18.40
C THR A 207 -0.18 4.16 -17.52
N SER A 208 0.17 5.20 -16.75
CA SER A 208 -0.78 6.00 -15.98
C SER A 208 -0.68 7.49 -16.35
N ARG A 209 -1.71 8.24 -15.96
CA ARG A 209 -1.75 9.70 -15.99
C ARG A 209 -2.44 10.16 -14.72
N GLU A 210 -1.68 10.74 -13.80
CA GLU A 210 -2.11 11.12 -12.46
C GLU A 210 -3.44 11.87 -12.46
N TRP A 211 -3.52 12.99 -13.19
CA TRP A 211 -4.73 13.82 -13.24
C TRP A 211 -5.95 13.08 -13.81
N GLN A 212 -5.75 12.16 -14.78
CA GLN A 212 -6.84 11.34 -15.33
C GLN A 212 -7.34 10.33 -14.32
N PHE A 213 -6.43 9.72 -13.56
CA PHE A 213 -6.76 8.72 -12.53
C PHE A 213 -7.52 9.38 -11.37
N ILE A 214 -7.05 10.53 -10.90
CA ILE A 214 -7.76 11.31 -9.88
C ILE A 214 -9.17 11.66 -10.36
N ASN A 215 -9.35 12.14 -11.59
CA ASN A 215 -10.66 12.48 -12.13
C ASN A 215 -11.56 11.24 -12.26
N LYS A 216 -11.08 10.12 -12.84
CA LYS A 216 -11.85 8.88 -12.97
C LYS A 216 -12.35 8.37 -11.62
N VAL A 217 -11.48 8.39 -10.61
CA VAL A 217 -11.84 7.95 -9.26
C VAL A 217 -12.80 8.92 -8.60
N THR A 218 -12.58 10.24 -8.73
CA THR A 218 -13.49 11.25 -8.17
C THR A 218 -14.90 11.13 -8.75
N GLU A 219 -15.04 10.79 -10.03
CA GLU A 219 -16.35 10.53 -10.68
C GLU A 219 -16.99 9.20 -10.24
N ALA A 220 -16.18 8.25 -9.77
CA ALA A 220 -16.65 6.92 -9.36
C ALA A 220 -17.11 6.83 -7.91
N VAL A 221 -16.81 7.84 -7.08
CA VAL A 221 -17.07 7.83 -5.63
C VAL A 221 -18.07 8.92 -5.21
N PRO A 222 -18.68 8.84 -4.02
CA PRO A 222 -19.53 9.89 -3.49
C PRO A 222 -18.83 11.25 -3.41
N PRO A 223 -19.54 12.37 -3.63
CA PRO A 223 -18.96 13.69 -3.52
C PRO A 223 -18.48 14.00 -2.09
N GLY A 224 -17.37 14.74 -1.99
CA GLY A 224 -16.76 15.13 -0.70
C GLY A 224 -15.62 14.23 -0.25
N ILE A 225 -15.31 13.16 -0.96
CA ILE A 225 -14.12 12.34 -0.72
C ILE A 225 -12.94 13.00 -1.42
N GLU A 226 -11.85 13.23 -0.68
CA GLU A 226 -10.59 13.73 -1.24
C GLU A 226 -9.86 12.58 -1.94
N VAL A 227 -9.53 12.75 -3.22
CA VAL A 227 -8.77 11.77 -4.01
C VAL A 227 -7.42 12.34 -4.36
N THR A 228 -6.35 11.67 -3.97
CA THR A 228 -4.98 12.07 -4.22
C THR A 228 -4.18 10.95 -4.85
N ALA A 229 -3.21 11.28 -5.71
CA ALA A 229 -2.20 10.33 -6.16
C ALA A 229 -0.93 10.50 -5.32
N CYS A 230 -0.41 9.39 -4.81
CA CYS A 230 0.81 9.42 -4.01
C CYS A 230 2.02 9.75 -4.89
N GLN A 231 2.90 10.60 -4.36
CA GLN A 231 4.10 11.07 -5.08
C GLN A 231 5.09 9.92 -5.31
N LYS A 232 5.77 10.01 -6.44
CA LYS A 232 6.83 9.10 -6.89
C LYS A 232 8.18 9.45 -6.28
#